data_ac2a20e3f6c389196af3898cb16ee76a
#
_entry.id   ac2a20e3f6c389196af3898cb16ee76a
#
_cell.length_a   1.000
_cell.length_b   1.000
_cell.length_c   1.000
_cell.angle_alpha   90.00
_cell.angle_beta   90.00
_cell.angle_gamma   90.00
#
_symmetry.space_group_name_H-M   'P 1'
#
loop_
_entity.id
_entity.type
_entity.pdbx_description
1 polymer ?
#
loop_
_entity_poly.entity_id
_entity_poly.type
_entity_poly.pdbx_seq_one_letter_code
_entity_poly.pdbx_strand_id
1 'polypeptide(L)'
;MKKRNIILMLPLWVSAIFISGCSSVPEALQVPDNTVLTDFVVVRDNANTEQGNAARWGGVIAKVTNNANNSMLEIVHFPLKSSAIPKQGNETLGRFRVYFSGLLDPVIYKEGRSITALGAVAASEEGKIGEHEYNYPVLTATKIHLWKEKKQVDVRVIHNPFWSSPSFWQPRYSNYPRRVVVRKAPAPVKKK
;
A
#
# COMPACT_ATOMS: atom_id res chain seq x y z
N MET A 1 -59.00 12.37 -19.25
CA MET A 1 -58.46 13.06 -18.08
C MET A 1 -57.68 12.04 -17.27
N LYS A 2 -56.29 12.06 -17.35
CA LYS A 2 -55.36 11.39 -16.42
C LYS A 2 -53.92 11.64 -16.88
N LYS A 3 -53.41 12.88 -16.71
CA LYS A 3 -52.05 13.27 -17.04
C LYS A 3 -51.38 13.93 -15.82
N ARG A 4 -51.39 13.29 -14.62
CA ARG A 4 -50.90 14.01 -13.44
C ARG A 4 -49.90 13.28 -12.55
N ASN A 5 -49.47 12.05 -12.91
CA ASN A 5 -48.60 11.25 -12.03
C ASN A 5 -47.24 10.86 -12.61
N ILE A 6 -46.85 11.39 -13.80
CA ILE A 6 -45.58 11.00 -14.44
C ILE A 6 -44.41 11.92 -14.04
N ILE A 7 -44.68 13.13 -13.52
CA ILE A 7 -43.64 14.15 -13.25
C ILE A 7 -42.94 13.92 -11.90
N LEU A 8 -43.51 13.16 -10.96
CA LEU A 8 -42.93 12.97 -9.63
C LEU A 8 -41.88 11.82 -9.52
N MET A 9 -41.77 10.96 -10.55
CA MET A 9 -40.81 9.84 -10.53
C MET A 9 -39.47 10.13 -11.17
N LEU A 10 -39.30 11.27 -11.86
CA LEU A 10 -38.06 11.62 -12.56
C LEU A 10 -36.88 12.03 -11.65
N PRO A 11 -37.06 12.71 -10.51
CA PRO A 11 -35.92 13.12 -9.66
C PRO A 11 -35.30 11.98 -8.85
N LEU A 12 -35.98 10.85 -8.67
CA LEU A 12 -35.47 9.73 -7.87
C LEU A 12 -34.41 8.92 -8.62
N TRP A 13 -34.41 8.91 -9.95
CA TRP A 13 -33.45 8.18 -10.80
C TRP A 13 -32.12 8.93 -11.01
N VAL A 14 -32.12 10.25 -10.85
CA VAL A 14 -30.90 11.08 -11.04
C VAL A 14 -30.01 11.02 -9.79
N SER A 15 -30.53 10.73 -8.62
CA SER A 15 -29.77 10.66 -7.36
C SER A 15 -28.89 9.39 -7.19
N ALA A 16 -29.09 8.36 -8.03
CA ALA A 16 -28.38 7.08 -7.91
C ALA A 16 -27.00 7.03 -8.61
N ILE A 17 -26.60 8.07 -9.34
CA ILE A 17 -25.41 8.04 -10.23
C ILE A 17 -24.12 8.52 -9.55
N PHE A 18 -24.15 9.05 -8.31
CA PHE A 18 -22.99 9.69 -7.68
C PHE A 18 -22.19 8.85 -6.67
N ILE A 19 -22.40 7.51 -6.59
CA ILE A 19 -21.66 6.67 -5.65
C ILE A 19 -20.68 5.75 -6.41
N SER A 20 -19.84 6.28 -7.27
CA SER A 20 -18.64 5.59 -7.70
C SER A 20 -17.43 6.11 -6.89
N GLY A 21 -17.28 5.64 -5.68
CA GLY A 21 -16.07 5.81 -4.88
C GLY A 21 -14.94 4.99 -5.48
N CYS A 22 -14.34 5.45 -6.57
CA CYS A 22 -13.13 4.85 -7.12
C CYS A 22 -11.99 5.03 -6.12
N SER A 23 -11.46 3.91 -5.60
CA SER A 23 -10.14 3.87 -4.96
C SER A 23 -9.12 4.23 -6.03
N SER A 24 -8.77 5.52 -6.16
CA SER A 24 -7.90 6.00 -7.21
C SER A 24 -6.45 5.63 -6.93
N VAL A 25 -5.78 5.09 -7.95
CA VAL A 25 -4.32 4.93 -7.98
C VAL A 25 -3.69 6.34 -7.91
N PRO A 26 -2.64 6.56 -7.08
CA PRO A 26 -1.92 7.82 -7.06
C PRO A 26 -1.48 8.24 -8.47
N GLU A 27 -1.55 9.54 -8.78
CA GLU A 27 -1.22 10.08 -10.10
C GLU A 27 0.16 9.63 -10.60
N ALA A 28 1.16 9.60 -9.71
CA ALA A 28 2.50 9.14 -10.04
C ALA A 28 2.58 7.67 -10.49
N LEU A 29 1.56 6.85 -10.21
CA LEU A 29 1.51 5.44 -10.56
C LEU A 29 0.46 5.12 -11.63
N GLN A 30 -0.24 6.14 -12.14
CA GLN A 30 -1.19 5.95 -13.23
C GLN A 30 -0.47 5.65 -14.55
N VAL A 31 -1.09 4.84 -15.35
CA VAL A 31 -0.68 4.54 -16.73
C VAL A 31 -1.88 4.74 -17.65
N PRO A 32 -1.66 5.00 -18.93
CA PRO A 32 -2.74 5.03 -19.93
C PRO A 32 -3.55 3.72 -19.91
N ASP A 33 -4.86 3.79 -20.11
CA ASP A 33 -5.80 2.66 -20.00
C ASP A 33 -5.45 1.46 -20.88
N ASN A 34 -4.73 1.69 -21.98
CA ASN A 34 -4.28 0.65 -22.93
C ASN A 34 -2.90 0.06 -22.58
N THR A 35 -2.28 0.47 -21.48
CA THR A 35 -0.96 -0.05 -21.08
C THR A 35 -1.11 -1.40 -20.38
N VAL A 36 -0.53 -2.45 -20.97
CA VAL A 36 -0.41 -3.75 -20.34
C VAL A 36 0.74 -3.71 -19.34
N LEU A 37 0.45 -4.00 -18.08
CA LEU A 37 1.47 -4.08 -17.03
C LEU A 37 1.88 -5.53 -16.81
N THR A 38 3.17 -5.82 -16.93
CA THR A 38 3.72 -7.15 -16.71
C THR A 38 3.73 -7.50 -15.22
N ASP A 39 3.22 -8.68 -14.90
CA ASP A 39 3.20 -9.19 -13.53
C ASP A 39 4.60 -9.58 -13.03
N PHE A 40 4.84 -9.46 -11.74
CA PHE A 40 6.11 -9.81 -11.13
C PHE A 40 6.46 -11.29 -11.31
N VAL A 41 5.48 -12.19 -11.18
CA VAL A 41 5.72 -13.64 -11.28
C VAL A 41 6.19 -14.02 -12.68
N VAL A 42 5.61 -13.42 -13.71
CA VAL A 42 6.02 -13.66 -15.11
C VAL A 42 7.48 -13.29 -15.32
N VAL A 43 7.91 -12.14 -14.81
CA VAL A 43 9.31 -11.69 -14.95
C VAL A 43 10.26 -12.52 -14.08
N ARG A 44 9.87 -12.89 -12.87
CA ARG A 44 10.67 -13.75 -12.01
C ARG A 44 11.00 -15.09 -12.70
N ASP A 45 10.01 -15.67 -13.38
CA ASP A 45 10.14 -16.98 -13.99
C ASP A 45 10.74 -16.89 -15.42
N ASN A 46 10.62 -15.73 -16.12
CA ASN A 46 11.05 -15.54 -17.51
C ASN A 46 11.62 -14.13 -17.75
N ALA A 47 12.62 -13.73 -16.98
CA ALA A 47 13.16 -12.37 -17.00
C ALA A 47 13.63 -11.87 -18.37
N ASN A 48 14.16 -12.75 -19.23
CA ASN A 48 14.75 -12.37 -20.50
C ASN A 48 13.73 -12.00 -21.58
N THR A 49 12.49 -12.50 -21.50
CA THR A 49 11.45 -12.27 -22.50
C THR A 49 10.65 -10.98 -22.23
N GLU A 50 10.71 -10.47 -21.02
CA GLU A 50 9.88 -9.36 -20.56
C GLU A 50 10.61 -8.02 -20.48
N GLN A 51 11.88 -7.96 -20.92
CA GLN A 51 12.67 -6.74 -20.87
C GLN A 51 12.04 -5.64 -21.74
N GLY A 52 12.03 -4.41 -21.20
CA GLY A 52 11.44 -3.24 -21.84
C GLY A 52 9.94 -3.08 -21.57
N ASN A 53 9.25 -4.13 -21.15
CA ASN A 53 7.83 -4.07 -20.86
C ASN A 53 7.53 -3.20 -19.63
N ALA A 54 6.41 -2.50 -19.67
CA ALA A 54 5.96 -1.70 -18.53
C ALA A 54 5.54 -2.60 -17.37
N ALA A 55 5.96 -2.25 -16.17
CA ALA A 55 5.57 -2.96 -14.95
C ALA A 55 5.32 -2.01 -13.78
N ARG A 56 4.38 -2.39 -12.91
CA ARG A 56 4.10 -1.69 -11.66
C ARG A 56 4.10 -2.70 -10.53
N TRP A 57 5.18 -2.71 -9.77
CA TRP A 57 5.38 -3.63 -8.65
C TRP A 57 5.51 -2.87 -7.35
N GLY A 58 5.18 -3.54 -6.26
CA GLY A 58 5.31 -2.94 -4.95
C GLY A 58 5.63 -3.94 -3.86
N GLY A 59 5.95 -3.39 -2.71
CA GLY A 59 6.34 -4.21 -1.58
C GLY A 59 6.87 -3.39 -0.42
N VAL A 60 7.78 -4.01 0.34
CA VAL A 60 8.44 -3.42 1.50
C VAL A 60 9.93 -3.31 1.23
N ILE A 61 10.48 -2.15 1.51
CA ILE A 61 11.92 -1.88 1.35
C ILE A 61 12.70 -2.77 2.31
N ALA A 62 13.60 -3.60 1.77
CA ALA A 62 14.55 -4.41 2.52
C ALA A 62 15.93 -3.75 2.63
N LYS A 63 16.32 -2.99 1.60
CA LYS A 63 17.60 -2.29 1.57
C LYS A 63 17.56 -1.09 0.64
N VAL A 64 18.31 -0.05 0.95
CA VAL A 64 18.55 1.12 0.10
C VAL A 64 20.04 1.27 -0.12
N THR A 65 20.46 1.49 -1.36
CA THR A 65 21.85 1.75 -1.71
C THR A 65 21.88 2.93 -2.67
N ASN A 66 22.58 4.00 -2.31
CA ASN A 66 22.78 5.15 -3.18
C ASN A 66 24.14 5.04 -3.87
N ASN A 67 24.10 4.98 -5.19
CA ASN A 67 25.28 5.01 -6.04
C ASN A 67 25.54 6.45 -6.56
N ALA A 68 26.61 6.66 -7.28
CA ALA A 68 26.96 7.98 -7.79
C ALA A 68 25.86 8.61 -8.69
N ASN A 69 25.18 7.79 -9.50
CA ASN A 69 24.24 8.27 -10.51
C ASN A 69 22.79 7.81 -10.30
N ASN A 70 22.55 6.85 -9.40
CA ASN A 70 21.22 6.31 -9.13
C ASN A 70 21.10 5.78 -7.71
N SER A 71 19.88 5.53 -7.30
CA SER A 71 19.59 4.79 -6.08
C SER A 71 19.00 3.42 -6.43
N MET A 72 19.45 2.38 -5.74
CA MET A 72 18.95 1.03 -5.83
C MET A 72 18.17 0.68 -4.56
N LEU A 73 16.98 0.14 -4.72
CA LEU A 73 16.14 -0.40 -3.67
C LEU A 73 16.02 -1.91 -3.84
N GLU A 74 16.29 -2.69 -2.80
CA GLU A 74 15.82 -4.07 -2.71
C GLU A 74 14.46 -4.08 -2.03
N ILE A 75 13.48 -4.73 -2.66
CA ILE A 75 12.10 -4.72 -2.23
C ILE A 75 11.59 -6.16 -2.10
N VAL A 76 11.01 -6.48 -0.94
CA VAL A 76 10.24 -7.71 -0.75
C VAL A 76 8.90 -7.50 -1.41
N HIS A 77 8.60 -8.30 -2.44
CA HIS A 77 7.40 -8.16 -3.24
C HIS A 77 6.14 -8.55 -2.47
N PHE A 78 5.09 -7.73 -2.63
CA PHE A 78 3.73 -8.07 -2.22
C PHE A 78 2.73 -7.67 -3.31
N PRO A 79 1.70 -8.49 -3.57
CA PRO A 79 0.64 -8.17 -4.51
C PRO A 79 0.03 -6.80 -4.24
N LEU A 80 -0.33 -6.07 -5.29
CA LEU A 80 -0.95 -4.76 -5.18
C LEU A 80 -2.47 -4.87 -5.04
N LYS A 81 -3.04 -3.97 -4.26
CA LYS A 81 -4.48 -3.68 -4.27
C LYS A 81 -4.85 -2.89 -5.53
N SER A 82 -6.14 -2.73 -5.81
CA SER A 82 -6.64 -1.86 -6.89
C SER A 82 -6.13 -0.42 -6.79
N SER A 83 -5.84 0.06 -5.58
CA SER A 83 -5.23 1.37 -5.31
C SER A 83 -3.70 1.39 -5.46
N ALA A 84 -3.09 0.33 -5.98
CA ALA A 84 -1.65 0.14 -6.08
C ALA A 84 -0.88 0.09 -4.72
N ILE A 85 -1.57 -0.06 -3.59
CA ILE A 85 -0.95 -0.25 -2.28
C ILE A 85 -0.52 -1.71 -2.13
N PRO A 86 0.73 -2.01 -1.70
CA PRO A 86 1.16 -3.38 -1.40
C PRO A 86 0.30 -4.02 -0.29
N LYS A 87 -0.23 -5.21 -0.57
CA LYS A 87 -0.99 -6.01 0.39
C LYS A 87 0.00 -6.87 1.20
N GLN A 88 0.59 -6.28 2.23
CA GLN A 88 1.49 -7.00 3.11
C GLN A 88 0.80 -8.22 3.74
N GLY A 89 1.53 -9.33 3.80
CA GLY A 89 1.11 -10.61 4.40
C GLY A 89 2.29 -11.31 5.03
N ASN A 90 2.06 -12.55 5.43
CA ASN A 90 3.10 -13.42 6.01
C ASN A 90 3.94 -14.13 4.93
N GLU A 91 3.50 -14.08 3.68
CA GLU A 91 4.13 -14.73 2.54
C GLU A 91 4.48 -13.70 1.48
N THR A 92 5.58 -13.95 0.76
CA THR A 92 6.05 -13.14 -0.36
C THR A 92 6.30 -14.02 -1.57
N LEU A 93 6.15 -13.44 -2.76
CA LEU A 93 6.48 -14.11 -4.02
C LEU A 93 7.96 -13.98 -4.40
N GLY A 94 8.77 -13.27 -3.59
CA GLY A 94 10.19 -13.06 -3.81
C GLY A 94 10.61 -11.62 -3.58
N ARG A 95 11.80 -11.29 -4.08
CA ARG A 95 12.37 -9.93 -4.02
C ARG A 95 12.68 -9.42 -5.41
N PHE A 96 12.77 -8.10 -5.57
CA PHE A 96 13.20 -7.45 -6.80
C PHE A 96 14.04 -6.22 -6.46
N ARG A 97 14.79 -5.74 -7.45
CA ARG A 97 15.55 -4.50 -7.39
C ARG A 97 14.88 -3.42 -8.20
N VAL A 98 14.93 -2.22 -7.70
CA VAL A 98 14.45 -1.01 -8.40
C VAL A 98 15.58 -0.03 -8.50
N TYR A 99 15.91 0.37 -9.72
CA TYR A 99 16.81 1.48 -9.98
C TYR A 99 16.02 2.74 -10.28
N PHE A 100 16.37 3.81 -9.60
CA PHE A 100 15.76 5.12 -9.77
C PHE A 100 16.85 6.16 -10.03
N SER A 101 16.67 6.98 -11.07
CA SER A 101 17.60 8.05 -11.39
C SER A 101 17.45 9.19 -10.37
N GLY A 102 18.41 9.35 -9.49
CA GLY A 102 18.43 10.36 -8.43
C GLY A 102 18.68 9.77 -7.06
N LEU A 103 18.85 10.68 -6.09
CA LEU A 103 19.10 10.35 -4.70
C LEU A 103 17.78 10.04 -3.97
N LEU A 104 17.71 8.89 -3.33
CA LEU A 104 16.67 8.55 -2.37
C LEU A 104 17.22 8.70 -0.95
N ASP A 105 16.69 9.66 -0.19
CA ASP A 105 17.12 9.89 1.19
C ASP A 105 16.84 8.65 2.07
N PRO A 106 17.87 8.01 2.65
CA PRO A 106 17.71 6.80 3.45
C PRO A 106 16.89 7.00 4.73
N VAL A 107 16.73 8.22 5.22
CA VAL A 107 15.88 8.55 6.36
C VAL A 107 14.41 8.43 5.99
N ILE A 108 14.07 8.76 4.75
CA ILE A 108 12.71 8.71 4.21
C ILE A 108 12.42 7.33 3.63
N TYR A 109 13.31 6.81 2.78
CA TYR A 109 13.21 5.50 2.12
C TYR A 109 13.91 4.41 2.94
N LYS A 110 13.60 4.32 4.21
CA LYS A 110 14.20 3.34 5.14
C LYS A 110 13.56 1.96 5.01
N GLU A 111 14.25 0.96 5.53
CA GLU A 111 13.74 -0.41 5.64
C GLU A 111 12.38 -0.47 6.35
N GLY A 112 11.53 -1.39 5.91
CA GLY A 112 10.19 -1.58 6.46
C GLY A 112 9.12 -0.66 5.85
N ARG A 113 9.47 0.35 5.04
CA ARG A 113 8.51 1.22 4.37
C ARG A 113 7.87 0.55 3.17
N SER A 114 6.56 0.75 3.01
CA SER A 114 5.84 0.30 1.81
C SER A 114 6.09 1.24 0.65
N ILE A 115 6.36 0.68 -0.53
CA ILE A 115 6.63 1.42 -1.75
C ILE A 115 5.99 0.73 -2.95
N THR A 116 5.65 1.50 -3.97
CA THR A 116 5.27 1.01 -5.29
C THR A 116 6.08 1.75 -6.34
N ALA A 117 6.65 1.01 -7.28
CA ALA A 117 7.43 1.53 -8.38
C ALA A 117 6.73 1.22 -9.71
N LEU A 118 6.80 2.18 -10.63
CA LEU A 118 6.35 2.08 -12.02
C LEU A 118 7.54 2.33 -12.93
N GLY A 119 7.76 1.48 -13.91
CA GLY A 119 8.87 1.61 -14.85
C GLY A 119 8.92 0.51 -15.88
N ALA A 120 10.10 0.29 -16.47
CA ALA A 120 10.35 -0.77 -17.40
C ALA A 120 11.13 -1.93 -16.77
N VAL A 121 10.78 -3.15 -17.15
CA VAL A 121 11.52 -4.35 -16.77
C VAL A 121 12.91 -4.28 -17.39
N ALA A 122 13.95 -4.54 -16.58
CA ALA A 122 15.34 -4.64 -17.03
C ALA A 122 15.85 -6.08 -16.92
N ALA A 123 17.07 -6.32 -17.38
CA ALA A 123 17.73 -7.60 -17.21
C ALA A 123 17.82 -7.96 -15.72
N SER A 124 17.56 -9.20 -15.38
CA SER A 124 17.72 -9.69 -14.02
C SER A 124 19.18 -9.64 -13.56
N GLU A 125 19.38 -9.52 -12.26
CA GLU A 125 20.70 -9.45 -11.66
C GLU A 125 20.90 -10.57 -10.64
N GLU A 126 22.04 -11.22 -10.70
CA GLU A 126 22.46 -12.14 -9.66
C GLU A 126 22.87 -11.38 -8.40
N GLY A 127 22.56 -11.97 -7.27
CA GLY A 127 22.91 -11.41 -5.96
C GLY A 127 22.67 -12.41 -4.85
N LYS A 128 22.68 -11.95 -3.60
CA LYS A 128 22.51 -12.83 -2.44
C LYS A 128 21.47 -12.26 -1.46
N ILE A 129 20.73 -13.16 -0.84
CA ILE A 129 19.89 -12.88 0.34
C ILE A 129 20.52 -13.61 1.52
N GLY A 130 21.29 -12.90 2.34
CA GLY A 130 22.20 -13.53 3.28
C GLY A 130 23.31 -14.28 2.51
N GLU A 131 23.39 -15.59 2.69
CA GLU A 131 24.34 -16.45 1.97
C GLU A 131 23.72 -17.17 0.75
N HIS A 132 22.40 -17.06 0.59
CA HIS A 132 21.67 -17.72 -0.47
C HIS A 132 21.73 -16.93 -1.79
N GLU A 133 22.15 -17.59 -2.88
CA GLU A 133 22.15 -16.99 -4.22
C GLU A 133 20.73 -16.76 -4.69
N TYR A 134 20.49 -15.59 -5.28
CA TYR A 134 19.17 -15.17 -5.72
C TYR A 134 19.26 -14.34 -7.00
N ASN A 135 18.45 -14.71 -7.99
CA ASN A 135 18.31 -13.93 -9.22
C ASN A 135 17.18 -12.90 -9.05
N TYR A 136 17.56 -11.62 -8.99
CA TYR A 136 16.63 -10.52 -8.78
C TYR A 136 16.00 -10.07 -10.09
N PRO A 137 14.66 -10.12 -10.25
CA PRO A 137 13.99 -9.30 -11.23
C PRO A 137 14.32 -7.83 -11.01
N VAL A 138 14.55 -7.08 -12.09
CA VAL A 138 14.96 -5.68 -12.02
C VAL A 138 13.93 -4.79 -12.71
N LEU A 139 13.63 -3.66 -12.07
CA LEU A 139 12.79 -2.60 -12.61
C LEU A 139 13.57 -1.29 -12.67
N THR A 140 13.68 -0.69 -13.85
CA THR A 140 14.15 0.68 -14.01
C THR A 140 12.95 1.60 -13.83
N ALA A 141 12.83 2.22 -12.65
CA ALA A 141 11.67 3.01 -12.30
C ALA A 141 11.72 4.41 -12.89
N THR A 142 10.64 4.80 -13.52
CA THR A 142 10.38 6.20 -13.91
C THR A 142 9.68 6.96 -12.80
N LYS A 143 8.86 6.26 -12.00
CA LYS A 143 8.13 6.83 -10.86
C LYS A 143 8.15 5.86 -9.69
N ILE A 144 8.21 6.42 -8.48
CA ILE A 144 8.08 5.69 -7.23
C ILE A 144 7.09 6.41 -6.32
N HIS A 145 6.34 5.65 -5.54
CA HIS A 145 5.41 6.19 -4.56
C HIS A 145 5.61 5.51 -3.20
N LEU A 146 6.04 6.29 -2.22
CA LEU A 146 6.24 5.85 -0.86
C LEU A 146 4.96 6.02 -0.04
N TRP A 147 4.42 4.92 0.46
CA TRP A 147 3.17 4.94 1.22
C TRP A 147 3.38 5.46 2.65
N LYS A 148 2.38 6.16 3.18
CA LYS A 148 2.39 6.61 4.58
C LYS A 148 2.46 5.42 5.53
N GLU A 149 3.26 5.51 6.58
CA GLU A 149 3.30 4.49 7.63
C GLU A 149 1.94 4.38 8.30
N LYS A 150 1.38 3.17 8.32
CA LYS A 150 0.20 2.89 9.13
C LYS A 150 0.68 2.74 10.57
N LYS A 151 0.50 3.77 11.39
CA LYS A 151 0.63 3.62 12.84
C LYS A 151 -0.51 2.74 13.32
N GLN A 152 -0.20 1.53 13.78
CA GLN A 152 -1.18 0.74 14.51
C GLN A 152 -1.45 1.46 15.83
N VAL A 153 -2.65 1.97 15.95
CA VAL A 153 -3.13 2.54 17.21
C VAL A 153 -3.87 1.41 17.92
N ASP A 154 -3.26 0.82 18.93
CA ASP A 154 -3.93 -0.12 19.83
C ASP A 154 -4.92 0.67 20.69
N VAL A 155 -6.18 0.66 20.28
CA VAL A 155 -7.28 1.24 21.05
C VAL A 155 -7.72 0.20 22.09
N ARG A 156 -7.18 0.29 23.30
CA ARG A 156 -7.70 -0.48 24.43
C ARG A 156 -8.85 0.31 25.07
N VAL A 157 -10.06 -0.16 24.86
CA VAL A 157 -11.22 0.34 25.59
C VAL A 157 -11.12 -0.20 27.02
N ILE A 158 -10.69 0.63 27.96
CA ILE A 158 -10.68 0.28 29.37
C ILE A 158 -12.13 0.45 29.86
N HIS A 159 -12.82 -0.65 30.00
CA HIS A 159 -14.08 -0.67 30.74
C HIS A 159 -13.72 -0.57 32.23
N ASN A 160 -14.06 0.54 32.84
CA ASN A 160 -13.93 0.69 34.30
C ASN A 160 -15.16 0.02 34.94
N PRO A 161 -15.01 -1.15 35.58
CA PRO A 161 -16.14 -1.89 36.14
C PRO A 161 -16.80 -1.17 37.35
N PHE A 162 -16.13 -0.18 37.91
CA PHE A 162 -16.65 0.58 39.07
C PHE A 162 -17.82 1.50 38.73
N TRP A 163 -18.05 1.81 37.42
CA TRP A 163 -19.14 2.71 37.01
C TRP A 163 -20.29 1.97 36.31
N SER A 164 -20.31 0.64 36.31
CA SER A 164 -21.40 -0.14 35.77
C SER A 164 -22.38 -0.67 36.81
N SER A 165 -22.42 -0.06 38.01
CA SER A 165 -23.53 -0.32 38.95
C SER A 165 -24.81 0.27 38.35
N PRO A 166 -25.85 -0.54 38.10
CA PRO A 166 -27.11 -0.02 37.63
C PRO A 166 -27.78 0.73 38.79
N SER A 167 -27.46 2.01 38.96
CA SER A 167 -28.26 2.88 39.78
C SER A 167 -29.59 3.15 39.07
N PHE A 168 -30.68 2.73 39.67
CA PHE A 168 -32.05 2.67 39.16
C PHE A 168 -32.67 4.05 38.82
N TRP A 169 -31.85 5.14 38.88
CA TRP A 169 -32.30 6.53 38.80
C TRP A 169 -31.44 7.43 37.91
N GLN A 170 -30.88 6.97 36.79
CA GLN A 170 -30.22 7.88 35.86
C GLN A 170 -31.02 8.11 34.59
N PRO A 171 -31.27 9.38 34.19
CA PRO A 171 -31.92 9.73 32.94
C PRO A 171 -31.07 9.26 31.75
N ARG A 172 -31.71 8.77 30.69
CA ARG A 172 -31.14 8.12 29.49
C ARG A 172 -30.30 9.03 28.58
N TYR A 173 -29.73 10.10 29.03
CA TYR A 173 -28.93 11.03 28.25
C TYR A 173 -27.57 11.26 28.91
N SER A 174 -26.67 10.26 28.86
CA SER A 174 -25.25 10.52 29.11
C SER A 174 -24.44 10.33 27.87
N ASN A 175 -24.39 11.35 27.00
CA ASN A 175 -23.38 11.52 25.98
C ASN A 175 -22.02 11.92 26.60
N TYR A 176 -21.46 11.11 27.48
CA TYR A 176 -20.11 11.35 27.95
C TYR A 176 -19.14 10.85 26.86
N PRO A 177 -18.21 11.70 26.36
CA PRO A 177 -17.20 11.28 25.42
C PRO A 177 -16.33 10.19 26.08
N ARG A 178 -16.30 9.00 25.49
CA ARG A 178 -15.40 7.92 25.93
C ARG A 178 -13.97 8.41 25.80
N ARG A 179 -13.23 8.49 26.90
CA ARG A 179 -11.80 8.79 26.84
C ARG A 179 -11.07 7.65 26.11
N VAL A 180 -10.61 7.95 24.92
CA VAL A 180 -9.73 7.06 24.16
C VAL A 180 -8.30 7.35 24.61
N VAL A 181 -7.67 6.41 25.34
CA VAL A 181 -6.25 6.51 25.69
C VAL A 181 -5.44 5.86 24.59
N VAL A 182 -4.82 6.68 23.76
CA VAL A 182 -3.90 6.22 22.71
C VAL A 182 -2.54 5.98 23.36
N ARG A 183 -2.12 4.72 23.55
CA ARG A 183 -0.74 4.38 23.92
C ARG A 183 0.04 3.97 22.67
N LYS A 184 1.24 4.52 22.52
CA LYS A 184 2.20 4.05 21.51
C LYS A 184 2.54 2.58 21.80
N ALA A 185 2.49 1.75 20.76
CA ALA A 185 2.95 0.36 20.89
C ALA A 185 4.40 0.34 21.40
N PRO A 186 4.75 -0.56 22.34
CA PRO A 186 6.12 -0.71 22.79
C PRO A 186 7.00 -1.13 21.60
N ALA A 187 8.21 -0.56 21.53
CA ALA A 187 9.19 -0.92 20.52
C ALA A 187 9.48 -2.44 20.59
N PRO A 188 9.69 -3.12 19.45
CA PRO A 188 10.01 -4.54 19.45
C PRO A 188 11.25 -4.81 20.29
N VAL A 189 11.13 -5.73 21.24
CA VAL A 189 12.23 -6.17 22.09
C VAL A 189 13.28 -6.83 21.19
N LYS A 190 14.47 -6.23 21.08
CA LYS A 190 15.63 -6.88 20.46
C LYS A 190 15.97 -8.10 21.32
N LYS A 191 15.67 -9.30 20.85
CA LYS A 191 16.27 -10.51 21.44
C LYS A 191 17.76 -10.48 21.10
N LYS A 192 18.58 -10.53 22.16
CA LYS A 192 20.02 -10.79 22.07
C LYS A 192 20.27 -12.21 21.59
#